data_eedab9847fdb9c9d0241d878b69bdb90
#
_entry.id   eedab9847fdb9c9d0241d878b69bdb90
#
_cell.length_a   1.000
_cell.length_b   1.000
_cell.length_c   1.000
_cell.angle_alpha   90.00
_cell.angle_beta   90.00
_cell.angle_gamma   90.00
#
_symmetry.space_group_name_H-M   'P 1'
#
loop_
_entity.id
_entity.type
_entity.pdbx_description
1 polymer ?
#
loop_
_entity_poly.entity_id
_entity_poly.type
_entity_poly.pdbx_seq_one_letter_code
_entity_poly.pdbx_strand_id
1 'polypeptide(L)'
;RRNPGIRAFFSKNKHLLNEDVLFTAELNTILNNFERVSDTINGQLINKLNGNLRPFVSSYLFFRQDNTYLEYLLRLGVLIELSELSYSHKLFKGFLEEINLMYSQVDSISIDELISKIKNHIHTNFIYEDVKQTLTESGVSNSILYVNEFLFSLEKGMDFNLDGNIDIEHIMPQSGLNREN
;
A
#
# COMPACT_ATOMS: atom_id res chain seq x y z
N ARG A 1 -8.31 18.73 -9.13
CA ARG A 1 -8.62 19.58 -7.95
C ARG A 1 -7.46 19.47 -6.97
N ARG A 2 -6.84 20.57 -6.59
CA ARG A 2 -5.84 20.57 -5.52
C ARG A 2 -6.55 20.23 -4.22
N ASN A 3 -5.99 19.31 -3.43
CA ASN A 3 -6.42 19.10 -2.07
C ASN A 3 -6.36 20.47 -1.34
N PRO A 4 -7.48 20.98 -0.82
CA PRO A 4 -7.54 22.32 -0.28
C PRO A 4 -6.72 22.51 1.00
N GLY A 5 -6.14 21.45 1.54
CA GLY A 5 -5.54 21.45 2.86
C GLY A 5 -6.58 21.46 3.99
N ILE A 6 -6.18 20.96 5.15
CA ILE A 6 -7.07 20.77 6.32
C ILE A 6 -7.77 22.08 6.70
N ARG A 7 -7.04 23.21 6.76
CA ARG A 7 -7.58 24.50 7.15
C ARG A 7 -8.68 24.99 6.18
N ALA A 8 -8.44 24.88 4.87
CA ALA A 8 -9.41 25.27 3.87
C ALA A 8 -10.61 24.32 3.81
N PHE A 9 -10.40 23.03 4.09
CA PHE A 9 -11.48 22.05 4.21
C PHE A 9 -12.43 22.45 5.36
N PHE A 10 -11.93 22.61 6.58
CA PHE A 10 -12.76 22.97 7.73
C PHE A 10 -13.37 24.37 7.61
N SER A 11 -12.70 25.32 6.97
CA SER A 11 -13.28 26.65 6.70
C SER A 11 -14.51 26.57 5.80
N LYS A 12 -14.53 25.67 4.82
CA LYS A 12 -15.68 25.42 3.94
C LYS A 12 -16.76 24.56 4.55
N ASN A 13 -16.38 23.67 5.47
CA ASN A 13 -17.26 22.66 6.08
C ASN A 13 -17.44 22.90 7.56
N LYS A 14 -17.63 24.16 7.97
CA LYS A 14 -17.83 24.54 9.37
C LYS A 14 -18.98 23.81 10.04
N HIS A 15 -20.02 23.46 9.27
CA HIS A 15 -21.16 22.68 9.76
C HIS A 15 -20.75 21.34 10.35
N LEU A 16 -19.70 20.69 9.82
CA LEU A 16 -19.20 19.41 10.37
C LEU A 16 -18.70 19.56 11.81
N LEU A 17 -18.24 20.74 12.20
CA LEU A 17 -17.80 21.01 13.56
C LEU A 17 -18.97 21.24 14.53
N ASN A 18 -20.17 21.50 14.01
CA ASN A 18 -21.39 21.68 14.81
C ASN A 18 -22.15 20.35 15.00
N GLU A 19 -21.83 19.34 14.21
CA GLU A 19 -22.36 17.96 14.30
C GLU A 19 -21.32 17.05 14.98
N ASP A 20 -20.84 17.48 16.16
CA ASP A 20 -19.70 16.87 16.86
C ASP A 20 -19.87 15.38 17.11
N VAL A 21 -21.08 14.91 17.40
CA VAL A 21 -21.37 13.49 17.68
C VAL A 21 -21.20 12.64 16.44
N LEU A 22 -21.78 13.05 15.31
CA LEU A 22 -21.67 12.31 14.04
C LEU A 22 -20.23 12.34 13.51
N PHE A 23 -19.62 13.53 13.50
CA PHE A 23 -18.23 13.69 13.07
C PHE A 23 -17.26 12.85 13.93
N THR A 24 -17.46 12.83 15.25
CA THR A 24 -16.63 12.02 16.16
C THR A 24 -16.82 10.53 15.91
N ALA A 25 -18.05 10.07 15.66
CA ALA A 25 -18.32 8.67 15.34
C ALA A 25 -17.66 8.24 14.02
N GLU A 26 -17.75 9.06 12.97
CA GLU A 26 -17.10 8.79 11.69
C GLU A 26 -15.57 8.79 11.83
N LEU A 27 -15.01 9.76 12.55
CA LEU A 27 -13.58 9.81 12.81
C LEU A 27 -13.09 8.58 13.59
N ASN A 28 -13.81 8.15 14.61
CA ASN A 28 -13.49 6.93 15.36
C ASN A 28 -13.55 5.70 14.44
N THR A 29 -14.53 5.63 13.54
CA THR A 29 -14.61 4.53 12.56
C THR A 29 -13.39 4.51 11.63
N ILE A 30 -12.95 5.66 11.15
CA ILE A 30 -11.74 5.78 10.34
C ILE A 30 -10.51 5.35 11.13
N LEU A 31 -10.36 5.80 12.38
CA LEU A 31 -9.24 5.43 13.24
C LEU A 31 -9.22 3.91 13.54
N ASN A 32 -10.36 3.33 13.87
CA ASN A 32 -10.49 1.89 14.06
C ASN A 32 -10.12 1.12 12.78
N ASN A 33 -10.49 1.62 11.61
CA ASN A 33 -10.10 1.02 10.34
C ASN A 33 -8.59 1.11 10.10
N PHE A 34 -7.92 2.17 10.56
CA PHE A 34 -6.45 2.24 10.53
C PHE A 34 -5.80 1.12 11.35
N GLU A 35 -6.37 0.79 12.50
CA GLU A 35 -5.91 -0.32 13.33
C GLU A 35 -6.21 -1.67 12.66
N ARG A 36 -7.43 -1.85 12.17
CA ARG A 36 -7.88 -3.07 11.49
C ARG A 36 -7.08 -3.44 10.24
N VAL A 37 -6.47 -2.47 9.54
CA VAL A 37 -5.55 -2.78 8.43
C VAL A 37 -4.44 -3.72 8.89
N SER A 38 -4.01 -3.61 10.14
CA SER A 38 -2.95 -4.44 10.73
C SER A 38 -3.44 -5.81 11.25
N ASP A 39 -4.74 -6.12 11.19
CA ASP A 39 -5.27 -7.40 11.65
C ASP A 39 -4.95 -8.56 10.70
N THR A 40 -4.54 -8.26 9.48
CA THR A 40 -4.15 -9.25 8.49
C THR A 40 -2.68 -9.10 8.10
N ILE A 41 -2.02 -10.18 7.75
CA ILE A 41 -0.62 -10.16 7.28
C ILE A 41 -0.48 -9.27 6.04
N ASN A 42 -1.39 -9.35 5.09
CA ASN A 42 -1.37 -8.50 3.90
C ASN A 42 -1.45 -6.99 4.27
N GLY A 43 -2.29 -6.63 5.22
CA GLY A 43 -2.41 -5.26 5.70
C GLY A 43 -1.15 -4.79 6.44
N GLN A 44 -0.54 -5.64 7.24
CA GLN A 44 0.73 -5.35 7.91
C GLN A 44 1.86 -5.11 6.90
N LEU A 45 1.97 -5.95 5.87
CA LEU A 45 2.94 -5.80 4.79
C LEU A 45 2.71 -4.52 3.98
N ILE A 46 1.45 -4.18 3.65
CA ILE A 46 1.08 -2.92 3.01
C ILE A 46 1.56 -1.72 3.82
N ASN A 47 1.42 -1.75 5.14
CA ASN A 47 1.88 -0.68 6.02
C ASN A 47 3.42 -0.53 6.02
N LYS A 48 4.16 -1.61 5.77
CA LYS A 48 5.63 -1.56 5.66
C LYS A 48 6.10 -1.04 4.30
N LEU A 49 5.34 -1.27 3.23
CA LEU A 49 5.72 -0.86 1.87
C LEU A 49 5.53 0.64 1.65
N ASN A 50 4.31 1.11 1.68
CA ASN A 50 4.01 2.49 1.30
C ASN A 50 2.95 3.12 2.19
N GLY A 51 3.34 4.13 2.98
CA GLY A 51 2.44 4.83 3.90
C GLY A 51 1.22 5.49 3.24
N ASN A 52 1.22 5.72 1.93
CA ASN A 52 0.04 6.26 1.23
C ASN A 52 -1.05 5.20 0.99
N LEU A 53 -0.71 3.92 1.01
CA LEU A 53 -1.69 2.84 0.87
C LEU A 53 -2.58 2.71 2.11
N ARG A 54 -2.04 2.96 3.29
CA ARG A 54 -2.79 2.83 4.55
C ARG A 54 -4.02 3.74 4.64
N PRO A 55 -3.93 5.06 4.36
CA PRO A 55 -5.11 5.92 4.31
C PRO A 55 -6.13 5.46 3.27
N PHE A 56 -5.68 4.97 2.12
CA PHE A 56 -6.56 4.43 1.08
C PHE A 56 -7.33 3.20 1.58
N VAL A 57 -6.65 2.24 2.20
CA VAL A 57 -7.27 1.04 2.77
C VAL A 57 -8.27 1.42 3.86
N SER A 58 -7.93 2.36 4.73
CA SER A 58 -8.82 2.83 5.79
C SER A 58 -10.08 3.52 5.25
N SER A 59 -9.92 4.33 4.19
CA SER A 59 -11.05 4.94 3.49
C SER A 59 -11.95 3.89 2.83
N TYR A 60 -11.37 2.87 2.23
CA TYR A 60 -12.13 1.77 1.67
C TYR A 60 -12.92 1.00 2.73
N LEU A 61 -12.29 0.66 3.86
CA LEU A 61 -12.94 -0.05 4.95
C LEU A 61 -14.06 0.76 5.62
N PHE A 62 -14.04 2.09 5.51
CA PHE A 62 -15.13 2.94 5.96
C PHE A 62 -16.42 2.65 5.18
N PHE A 63 -16.31 2.43 3.88
CA PHE A 63 -17.44 2.14 2.99
C PHE A 63 -17.73 0.65 2.86
N ARG A 64 -16.69 -0.19 2.99
CA ARG A 64 -16.75 -1.63 2.75
C ARG A 64 -15.93 -2.39 3.78
N GLN A 65 -16.48 -3.46 4.30
CA GLN A 65 -15.80 -4.30 5.30
C GLN A 65 -15.30 -5.62 4.67
N ASP A 66 -14.52 -5.53 3.61
CA ASP A 66 -13.98 -6.66 2.89
C ASP A 66 -12.47 -6.53 2.74
N ASN A 67 -11.72 -7.60 2.99
CA ASN A 67 -10.25 -7.63 2.96
C ASN A 67 -9.69 -8.38 1.74
N THR A 68 -10.51 -8.93 0.87
CA THR A 68 -10.04 -9.75 -0.27
C THR A 68 -9.23 -8.96 -1.29
N TYR A 69 -9.40 -7.65 -1.36
CA TYR A 69 -8.63 -6.77 -2.25
C TYR A 69 -7.22 -6.44 -1.71
N LEU A 70 -6.93 -6.71 -0.45
CA LEU A 70 -5.62 -6.38 0.16
C LEU A 70 -4.45 -7.08 -0.54
N GLU A 71 -4.65 -8.28 -1.04
CA GLU A 71 -3.63 -8.98 -1.83
C GLU A 71 -3.25 -8.21 -3.10
N TYR A 72 -4.23 -7.63 -3.79
CA TYR A 72 -3.98 -6.85 -5.01
C TYR A 72 -3.32 -5.50 -4.69
N LEU A 73 -3.66 -4.87 -3.57
CA LEU A 73 -2.97 -3.67 -3.09
C LEU A 73 -1.54 -3.98 -2.65
N LEU A 74 -1.29 -5.13 -2.05
CA LEU A 74 0.05 -5.57 -1.71
C LEU A 74 0.90 -5.71 -2.98
N ARG A 75 0.38 -6.38 -4.01
CA ARG A 75 1.04 -6.50 -5.32
C ARG A 75 1.35 -5.13 -5.94
N LEU A 76 0.40 -4.20 -5.88
CA LEU A 76 0.61 -2.82 -6.36
C LEU A 76 1.72 -2.13 -5.54
N GLY A 77 1.70 -2.26 -4.21
CA GLY A 77 2.73 -1.71 -3.33
C GLY A 77 4.13 -2.22 -3.64
N VAL A 78 4.28 -3.54 -3.85
CA VAL A 78 5.55 -4.16 -4.26
C VAL A 78 6.02 -3.61 -5.61
N LEU A 79 5.14 -3.50 -6.60
CA LEU A 79 5.50 -2.99 -7.92
C LEU A 79 5.92 -1.51 -7.87
N ILE A 80 5.29 -0.69 -7.01
CA ILE A 80 5.69 0.71 -6.81
C ILE A 80 7.13 0.77 -6.27
N GLU A 81 7.46 -0.02 -5.26
CA GLU A 81 8.81 -0.09 -4.69
C GLU A 81 9.85 -0.55 -5.73
N LEU A 82 9.50 -1.55 -6.54
CA LEU A 82 10.40 -2.11 -7.57
C LEU A 82 10.49 -1.27 -8.85
N SER A 83 9.63 -0.27 -9.01
CA SER A 83 9.58 0.58 -10.21
C SER A 83 9.83 2.06 -9.86
N GLU A 84 10.54 2.32 -8.77
CA GLU A 84 10.76 3.67 -8.25
C GLU A 84 11.35 4.64 -9.28
N LEU A 85 12.12 4.14 -10.24
CA LEU A 85 12.72 4.93 -11.32
C LEU A 85 11.74 5.27 -12.45
N SER A 86 10.74 4.43 -12.71
CA SER A 86 9.83 4.56 -13.86
C SER A 86 8.40 4.93 -13.46
N TYR A 87 7.97 4.60 -12.26
CA TYR A 87 6.62 4.86 -11.77
C TYR A 87 6.56 6.10 -10.88
N SER A 88 5.83 7.13 -11.30
CA SER A 88 5.78 8.39 -10.55
C SER A 88 4.76 8.37 -9.41
N HIS A 89 5.14 8.94 -8.26
CA HIS A 89 4.24 9.19 -7.13
C HIS A 89 2.97 9.99 -7.52
N LYS A 90 3.04 10.80 -8.57
CA LYS A 90 1.90 11.56 -9.08
C LYS A 90 0.85 10.64 -9.72
N LEU A 91 1.28 9.62 -10.48
CA LEU A 91 0.39 8.61 -11.05
C LEU A 91 -0.32 7.83 -9.95
N PHE A 92 0.43 7.40 -8.94
CA PHE A 92 -0.11 6.67 -7.80
C PHE A 92 -1.15 7.48 -7.04
N LYS A 93 -0.82 8.73 -6.71
CA LYS A 93 -1.75 9.63 -6.03
C LYS A 93 -3.01 9.90 -6.85
N GLY A 94 -2.87 10.10 -8.15
CA GLY A 94 -4.01 10.27 -9.07
C GLY A 94 -4.91 9.04 -9.09
N PHE A 95 -4.33 7.84 -9.12
CA PHE A 95 -5.07 6.59 -9.04
C PHE A 95 -5.86 6.44 -7.73
N LEU A 96 -5.23 6.73 -6.58
CA LEU A 96 -5.91 6.69 -5.29
C LEU A 96 -7.03 7.73 -5.20
N GLU A 97 -6.82 8.95 -5.72
CA GLU A 97 -7.85 9.99 -5.76
C GLU A 97 -9.05 9.58 -6.64
N GLU A 98 -8.80 8.95 -7.79
CA GLU A 98 -9.85 8.44 -8.67
C GLU A 98 -10.73 7.42 -7.95
N ILE A 99 -10.13 6.42 -7.31
CA ILE A 99 -10.87 5.38 -6.60
C ILE A 99 -11.62 5.96 -5.38
N ASN A 100 -11.01 6.84 -4.61
CA ASN A 100 -11.67 7.49 -3.48
C ASN A 100 -12.88 8.35 -3.94
N LEU A 101 -12.78 9.02 -5.09
CA LEU A 101 -13.91 9.75 -5.67
C LEU A 101 -15.05 8.80 -6.07
N MET A 102 -14.73 7.62 -6.60
CA MET A 102 -15.73 6.62 -6.93
C MET A 102 -16.48 6.15 -5.69
N TYR A 103 -15.77 5.87 -4.58
CA TYR A 103 -16.42 5.50 -3.30
C TYR A 103 -17.30 6.60 -2.73
N SER A 104 -16.92 7.86 -2.91
CA SER A 104 -17.68 8.99 -2.37
C SER A 104 -18.93 9.36 -3.19
N GLN A 105 -19.03 8.86 -4.43
CA GLN A 105 -20.10 9.23 -5.36
C GLN A 105 -21.11 8.12 -5.63
N VAL A 106 -20.72 6.88 -5.39
CA VAL A 106 -21.55 5.69 -5.71
C VAL A 106 -21.57 4.79 -4.50
N ASP A 107 -22.76 4.49 -4.00
CA ASP A 107 -22.99 3.61 -2.85
C ASP A 107 -22.44 2.17 -3.03
N SER A 108 -21.90 1.84 -4.19
CA SER A 108 -21.42 0.50 -4.46
C SER A 108 -20.42 0.38 -5.61
N ILE A 109 -19.13 0.61 -5.35
CA ILE A 109 -18.13 -0.10 -6.16
C ILE A 109 -18.09 -1.55 -5.66
N SER A 110 -18.28 -2.52 -6.54
CA SER A 110 -18.09 -3.93 -6.19
C SER A 110 -16.58 -4.19 -5.97
N ILE A 111 -16.27 -5.19 -5.16
CA ILE A 111 -14.88 -5.59 -4.95
C ILE A 111 -14.22 -6.02 -6.27
N ASP A 112 -14.96 -6.67 -7.16
CA ASP A 112 -14.46 -7.10 -8.46
C ASP A 112 -14.08 -5.90 -9.34
N GLU A 113 -14.85 -4.84 -9.27
CA GLU A 113 -14.56 -3.60 -9.98
C GLU A 113 -13.29 -2.92 -9.44
N LEU A 114 -13.11 -2.88 -8.12
CA LEU A 114 -11.87 -2.40 -7.50
C LEU A 114 -10.66 -3.22 -7.94
N ILE A 115 -10.75 -4.55 -7.84
CA ILE A 115 -9.70 -5.47 -8.25
C ILE A 115 -9.36 -5.27 -9.73
N SER A 116 -10.37 -5.15 -10.57
CA SER A 116 -10.22 -4.91 -12.00
C SER A 116 -9.48 -3.60 -12.29
N LYS A 117 -9.81 -2.54 -11.56
CA LYS A 117 -9.11 -1.25 -11.69
C LYS A 117 -7.66 -1.34 -11.23
N ILE A 118 -7.35 -2.00 -10.14
CA ILE A 118 -5.98 -2.21 -9.68
C ILE A 118 -5.18 -3.01 -10.73
N LYS A 119 -5.73 -4.11 -11.22
CA LYS A 119 -5.10 -4.92 -12.28
C LYS A 119 -4.82 -4.12 -13.54
N ASN A 120 -5.79 -3.32 -13.99
CA ASN A 120 -5.64 -2.49 -15.17
C ASN A 120 -4.58 -1.40 -14.95
N HIS A 121 -4.56 -0.79 -13.77
CA HIS A 121 -3.54 0.20 -13.43
C HIS A 121 -2.14 -0.40 -13.44
N ILE A 122 -1.98 -1.61 -12.88
CA ILE A 122 -0.72 -2.37 -12.94
C ILE A 122 -0.32 -2.64 -14.39
N HIS A 123 -1.22 -3.22 -15.18
CA HIS A 123 -0.94 -3.59 -16.57
C HIS A 123 -0.56 -2.39 -17.45
N THR A 124 -1.14 -1.22 -17.18
CA THR A 124 -0.92 -0.02 -17.99
C THR A 124 0.35 0.72 -17.63
N ASN A 125 0.78 0.68 -16.36
CA ASN A 125 1.80 1.60 -15.86
C ASN A 125 3.11 0.93 -15.45
N PHE A 126 3.18 -0.40 -15.38
CA PHE A 126 4.39 -1.10 -14.98
C PHE A 126 4.98 -1.91 -16.14
N ILE A 127 6.28 -1.76 -16.35
CA ILE A 127 7.04 -2.45 -17.37
C ILE A 127 7.87 -3.55 -16.72
N TYR A 128 7.71 -4.78 -17.18
CA TYR A 128 8.40 -5.93 -16.59
C TYR A 128 9.93 -5.79 -16.59
N GLU A 129 10.51 -5.24 -17.66
CA GLU A 129 11.96 -5.07 -17.75
C GLU A 129 12.51 -4.08 -16.73
N ASP A 130 11.76 -3.02 -16.38
CA ASP A 130 12.15 -2.05 -15.35
C ASP A 130 12.19 -2.72 -13.96
N VAL A 131 11.16 -3.52 -13.65
CA VAL A 131 11.09 -4.29 -12.40
C VAL A 131 12.26 -5.28 -12.31
N LYS A 132 12.54 -5.99 -13.41
CA LYS A 132 13.65 -6.92 -13.49
C LYS A 132 15.00 -6.23 -13.31
N GLN A 133 15.21 -5.09 -13.95
CA GLN A 133 16.42 -4.30 -13.80
C GLN A 133 16.63 -3.85 -12.34
N THR A 134 15.59 -3.35 -11.69
CA THR A 134 15.67 -2.96 -10.27
C THR A 134 16.09 -4.14 -9.40
N LEU A 135 15.49 -5.31 -9.60
CA LEU A 135 15.83 -6.52 -8.83
C LEU A 135 17.28 -6.99 -9.04
N THR A 136 17.84 -6.76 -10.22
CA THR A 136 19.20 -7.25 -10.57
C THR A 136 20.30 -6.24 -10.27
N GLU A 137 20.03 -4.95 -10.37
CA GLU A 137 21.06 -3.90 -10.36
C GLU A 137 21.01 -2.99 -9.13
N SER A 138 19.83 -2.69 -8.60
CA SER A 138 19.65 -1.65 -7.57
C SER A 138 19.53 -2.20 -6.14
N GLY A 139 19.38 -3.51 -6.00
CA GLY A 139 19.00 -4.11 -4.72
C GLY A 139 17.53 -3.84 -4.36
N VAL A 140 17.09 -4.40 -3.24
CA VAL A 140 15.71 -4.30 -2.78
C VAL A 140 15.63 -3.70 -1.38
N SER A 141 14.53 -2.99 -1.11
CA SER A 141 14.28 -2.45 0.23
C SER A 141 13.98 -3.58 1.24
N ASN A 142 14.19 -3.30 2.53
CA ASN A 142 13.82 -4.23 3.59
C ASN A 142 12.33 -4.59 3.54
N SER A 143 11.47 -3.67 3.09
CA SER A 143 10.03 -3.93 2.92
C SER A 143 9.76 -5.05 1.92
N ILE A 144 10.51 -5.09 0.82
CA ILE A 144 10.41 -6.17 -0.19
C ILE A 144 10.91 -7.50 0.37
N LEU A 145 11.94 -7.48 1.21
CA LEU A 145 12.44 -8.69 1.87
C LEU A 145 11.39 -9.33 2.78
N TYR A 146 10.62 -8.53 3.53
CA TYR A 146 9.48 -9.04 4.32
C TYR A 146 8.42 -9.70 3.44
N VAL A 147 8.10 -9.11 2.28
CA VAL A 147 7.15 -9.72 1.34
C VAL A 147 7.69 -11.03 0.77
N ASN A 148 8.98 -11.07 0.42
CA ASN A 148 9.64 -12.28 -0.07
C ASN A 148 9.62 -13.40 0.98
N GLU A 149 9.94 -13.09 2.23
CA GLU A 149 9.91 -14.05 3.34
C GLU A 149 8.48 -14.57 3.58
N PHE A 150 7.49 -13.69 3.51
CA PHE A 150 6.10 -14.10 3.59
C PHE A 150 5.70 -15.09 2.48
N LEU A 151 6.06 -14.79 1.23
CA LEU A 151 5.76 -15.66 0.09
C LEU A 151 6.48 -17.01 0.21
N PHE A 152 7.74 -16.99 0.64
CA PHE A 152 8.51 -18.22 0.90
C PHE A 152 7.88 -19.06 2.00
N SER A 153 7.48 -18.43 3.11
CA SER A 153 6.82 -19.11 4.23
C SER A 153 5.51 -19.76 3.79
N LEU A 154 4.70 -19.05 2.97
CA LEU A 154 3.48 -19.62 2.38
C LEU A 154 3.77 -20.84 1.51
N GLU A 155 4.78 -20.77 0.64
CA GLU A 155 5.17 -21.88 -0.24
C GLU A 155 5.60 -23.11 0.56
N LYS A 156 6.30 -22.90 1.66
CA LYS A 156 6.83 -23.99 2.51
C LYS A 156 5.86 -24.45 3.61
N GLY A 157 4.70 -23.79 3.76
CA GLY A 157 3.77 -24.07 4.85
C GLY A 157 4.35 -23.76 6.23
N MET A 158 5.22 -22.76 6.32
CA MET A 158 5.85 -22.29 7.55
C MET A 158 5.09 -21.08 8.12
N ASP A 159 5.19 -20.92 9.44
CA ASP A 159 4.66 -19.72 10.10
C ASP A 159 5.50 -18.49 9.73
N PHE A 160 4.84 -17.41 9.37
CA PHE A 160 5.46 -16.13 9.10
C PHE A 160 5.30 -15.20 10.30
N ASN A 161 6.41 -14.64 10.79
CA ASN A 161 6.43 -13.67 11.87
C ASN A 161 6.98 -12.32 11.37
N LEU A 162 6.14 -11.32 11.38
CA LEU A 162 6.49 -9.97 10.93
C LEU A 162 7.30 -9.17 11.97
N ASP A 163 7.22 -9.56 13.25
CA ASP A 163 7.94 -8.91 14.36
C ASP A 163 9.40 -9.40 14.47
N GLY A 164 9.74 -10.46 13.73
CA GLY A 164 11.11 -10.91 13.61
C GLY A 164 11.99 -9.90 12.88
N ASN A 165 13.21 -9.70 13.36
CA ASN A 165 14.22 -9.00 12.57
C ASN A 165 14.61 -9.89 11.38
N ILE A 166 14.47 -9.37 10.17
CA ILE A 166 15.05 -10.01 9.00
C ILE A 166 16.50 -9.57 8.92
N ASP A 167 17.41 -10.46 9.25
CA ASP A 167 18.84 -10.25 9.04
C ASP A 167 19.21 -10.73 7.64
N ILE A 168 19.84 -9.83 6.88
CA ILE A 168 20.39 -10.19 5.57
C ILE A 168 21.75 -10.84 5.81
N GLU A 169 21.82 -12.15 5.72
CA GLU A 169 23.12 -12.83 5.65
C GLU A 169 23.78 -12.55 4.31
N HIS A 170 24.87 -11.82 4.35
CA HIS A 170 25.75 -11.68 3.20
C HIS A 170 26.56 -12.97 3.05
N ILE A 171 26.14 -13.85 2.18
CA ILE A 171 26.84 -15.10 1.84
C ILE A 171 28.23 -14.82 1.23
N MET A 172 28.41 -13.62 0.65
CA MET A 172 29.71 -13.13 0.21
C MET A 172 30.08 -11.85 0.97
N PRO A 173 31.31 -11.74 1.52
CA PRO A 173 31.75 -10.52 2.16
C PRO A 173 31.77 -9.39 1.13
N GLN A 174 31.12 -8.26 1.45
CA GLN A 174 31.07 -7.07 0.60
C GLN A 174 32.48 -6.48 0.30
N SER A 175 33.50 -6.96 0.95
CA SER A 175 34.87 -6.45 0.87
C SER A 175 35.90 -7.54 0.61
N GLY A 176 35.70 -8.46 -0.32
CA GLY A 176 36.60 -9.60 -0.45
C GLY A 176 37.13 -9.94 -1.83
N LEU A 177 36.52 -9.45 -2.89
CA LEU A 177 36.92 -9.87 -4.25
C LEU A 177 37.97 -9.00 -4.94
N ASN A 178 38.47 -7.96 -4.29
CA ASN A 178 39.52 -7.09 -4.87
C ASN A 178 40.84 -7.07 -4.07
N ARG A 179 41.18 -8.18 -3.41
CA ARG A 179 42.51 -8.40 -2.86
C ARG A 179 43.12 -9.66 -3.42
N GLU A 180 43.35 -9.66 -4.70
CA GLU A 180 44.37 -10.50 -5.30
C GLU A 180 45.12 -9.68 -6.34
N ASN A 181 46.33 -9.27 -5.91
CA ASN A 181 47.59 -8.98 -6.61
C ASN A 181 47.59 -8.03 -7.79
#